data_a907e11b8131a061241586ca177395f1
#
_entry.id   a907e11b8131a061241586ca177395f1
#
_cell.length_a   1.000
_cell.length_b   1.000
_cell.length_c   1.000
_cell.angle_alpha   90.00
_cell.angle_beta   90.00
_cell.angle_gamma   90.00
#
_symmetry.space_group_name_H-M   'P 1'
#
loop_
_entity.id
_entity.type
_entity.pdbx_description
1 polymer ?
#
loop_
_entity_poly.entity_id
_entity_poly.type
_entity_poly.pdbx_seq_one_letter_code
_entity_poly.pdbx_strand_id
1 'polypeptide(L)' 'MLLKPINESEFKMLSQAVQAWYRYYDIRPDPETSQVLCSAAITLFNAGHRSREDVTGHLITRFPAEAFIERTAALPGIH' A
#
# COMPACT_ATOMS: atom_id res chain seq x y z
N MET A 1 -17.92 -2.53 -16.65
CA MET A 1 -17.74 -3.12 -16.04
C MET A 1 -17.74 -2.83 -14.79
N LEU A 2 -18.06 -3.39 -14.07
CA LEU A 2 -18.22 -3.09 -12.88
C LEU A 2 -17.36 -3.76 -11.98
N LEU A 3 -16.69 -3.11 -11.14
CA LEU A 3 -15.93 -3.72 -10.15
C LEU A 3 -16.86 -4.21 -9.09
N LYS A 4 -16.58 -5.37 -8.55
CA LYS A 4 -17.31 -5.87 -7.49
C LYS A 4 -17.09 -5.00 -6.29
N PRO A 5 -18.09 -4.61 -5.58
CA PRO A 5 -17.87 -3.79 -4.39
C PRO A 5 -17.10 -4.59 -3.35
N ILE A 6 -16.24 -3.89 -2.66
CA ILE A 6 -15.46 -4.49 -1.61
C ILE A 6 -16.24 -4.37 -0.32
N ASN A 7 -16.45 -5.47 0.37
CA ASN A 7 -17.23 -5.42 1.59
C ASN A 7 -16.34 -4.97 2.75
N GLU A 8 -16.97 -4.77 3.89
CA GLU A 8 -16.29 -4.24 5.05
C GLU A 8 -15.12 -5.09 5.50
N SER A 9 -15.32 -6.38 5.52
CA SER A 9 -14.26 -7.30 5.91
C SER A 9 -13.07 -7.22 4.99
N GLU A 10 -13.35 -7.14 3.71
CA GLU A 10 -12.31 -7.08 2.70
C GLU A 10 -11.55 -5.78 2.81
N PHE A 11 -12.28 -4.69 3.01
CA PHE A 11 -11.64 -3.40 3.16
C PHE A 11 -10.75 -3.38 4.38
N LYS A 12 -11.20 -4.01 5.46
CA LYS A 12 -10.41 -4.07 6.67
C LYS A 12 -9.12 -4.83 6.44
N MET A 13 -9.20 -5.93 5.70
CA MET A 13 -8.03 -6.72 5.39
C MET A 13 -7.04 -5.92 4.57
N LEU A 14 -7.55 -5.17 3.58
CA LEU A 14 -6.68 -4.36 2.73
C LEU A 14 -6.04 -3.23 3.51
N SER A 15 -6.79 -2.63 4.42
CA SER A 15 -6.24 -1.59 5.29
C SER A 15 -5.12 -2.15 6.16
N GLN A 16 -5.32 -3.36 6.64
CA GLN A 16 -4.30 -3.98 7.47
C GLN A 16 -3.04 -4.28 6.67
N ALA A 17 -3.22 -4.63 5.39
CA ALA A 17 -2.07 -4.89 4.54
C ALA A 17 -1.25 -3.61 4.33
N VAL A 18 -1.96 -2.49 4.14
CA VAL A 18 -1.27 -1.21 3.99
C VAL A 18 -0.54 -0.84 5.27
N GLN A 19 -1.19 -1.05 6.41
CA GLN A 19 -0.54 -0.77 7.68
C GLN A 19 0.68 -1.65 7.89
N ALA A 20 0.59 -2.90 7.45
CA ALA A 20 1.71 -3.82 7.59
C ALA A 20 2.89 -3.34 6.75
N TRP A 21 2.60 -2.75 5.59
CA TRP A 21 3.64 -2.18 4.75
C TRP A 21 4.39 -1.07 5.49
N TYR A 22 3.63 -0.16 6.12
CA TYR A 22 4.25 0.91 6.88
C TYR A 22 5.09 0.38 8.03
N ARG A 23 4.59 -0.64 8.67
CA ARG A 23 5.28 -1.24 9.79
C ARG A 23 6.56 -1.94 9.35
N TYR A 24 6.48 -2.60 8.21
CA TYR A 24 7.63 -3.32 7.69
C TYR A 24 8.80 -2.36 7.43
N TYR A 25 8.51 -1.21 6.90
CA TYR A 25 9.55 -0.24 6.60
C TYR A 25 9.74 0.79 7.71
N ASP A 26 8.94 0.70 8.75
CA ASP A 26 9.03 1.62 9.88
C ASP A 26 8.89 3.06 9.43
N ILE A 27 7.85 3.33 8.67
CA ILE A 27 7.61 4.65 8.12
C ILE A 27 6.29 5.18 8.66
N ARG A 28 6.26 6.47 8.90
CA ARG A 28 5.06 7.11 9.37
C ARG A 28 4.03 7.19 8.25
N PRO A 29 2.79 6.88 8.52
CA PRO A 29 1.76 6.92 7.49
C PRO A 29 1.63 8.30 6.87
N ASP A 30 1.39 8.32 5.59
CA ASP A 30 1.30 9.52 4.80
C ASP A 30 0.09 9.41 3.86
N PRO A 31 -0.74 10.46 3.75
CA PRO A 31 -1.95 10.36 2.95
C PRO A 31 -1.71 10.00 1.49
N GLU A 32 -0.72 10.60 0.86
CA GLU A 32 -0.46 10.32 -0.53
C GLU A 32 0.03 8.90 -0.74
N THR A 33 0.95 8.47 0.10
CA THR A 33 1.47 7.12 0.02
C THR A 33 0.36 6.13 0.30
N SER A 34 -0.48 6.42 1.29
CA SER A 34 -1.58 5.54 1.62
C SER A 34 -2.53 5.38 0.46
N GLN A 35 -2.77 6.44 -0.28
CA GLN A 35 -3.65 6.39 -1.41
C GLN A 35 -3.10 5.46 -2.49
N VAL A 36 -1.82 5.57 -2.76
CA VAL A 36 -1.18 4.71 -3.73
C VAL A 36 -1.23 3.26 -3.28
N LEU A 37 -0.91 3.02 -2.01
CA LEU A 37 -0.90 1.66 -1.50
C LEU A 37 -2.28 1.05 -1.47
N CYS A 38 -3.29 1.84 -1.12
CA CYS A 38 -4.65 1.32 -1.09
C CYS A 38 -5.12 0.96 -2.49
N SER A 39 -4.82 1.80 -3.46
CA SER A 39 -5.18 1.51 -4.84
C SER A 39 -4.50 0.23 -5.30
N ALA A 40 -3.24 0.08 -4.97
CA ALA A 40 -2.51 -1.11 -5.35
C ALA A 40 -3.07 -2.34 -4.67
N ALA A 41 -3.43 -2.20 -3.40
CA ALA A 41 -3.99 -3.32 -2.65
C ALA A 41 -5.31 -3.78 -3.26
N ILE A 42 -6.14 -2.83 -3.65
CA ILE A 42 -7.41 -3.16 -4.27
C ILE A 42 -7.19 -3.87 -5.60
N THR A 43 -6.22 -3.40 -6.36
CA THR A 43 -5.89 -4.02 -7.63
C THR A 43 -5.41 -5.45 -7.42
N LEU A 44 -4.59 -5.67 -6.42
CA LEU A 44 -4.10 -7.00 -6.12
C LEU A 44 -5.25 -7.90 -5.68
N PHE A 45 -6.14 -7.37 -4.87
CA PHE A 45 -7.27 -8.13 -4.41
C PHE A 45 -8.12 -8.58 -5.59
N ASN A 46 -8.38 -7.67 -6.52
CA ASN A 46 -9.17 -7.99 -7.70
C ASN A 46 -8.45 -8.96 -8.63
N ALA A 47 -7.14 -8.99 -8.56
CA ALA A 47 -6.36 -9.91 -9.36
C ALA A 47 -6.26 -11.31 -8.74
N GLY A 48 -6.82 -11.49 -7.57
CA GLY A 48 -6.86 -12.82 -6.95
C GLY A 48 -6.09 -12.97 -5.67
N HIS A 49 -5.41 -11.93 -5.22
CA HIS A 49 -4.64 -12.01 -3.98
C HIS A 49 -5.56 -11.71 -2.82
N ARG A 50 -5.99 -12.76 -2.16
CA ARG A 50 -7.06 -12.65 -1.18
C ARG A 50 -6.65 -12.74 0.27
N SER A 51 -5.38 -12.87 0.56
CA SER A 51 -4.95 -12.91 1.94
C SER A 51 -4.14 -11.66 2.27
N ARG A 52 -4.18 -11.26 3.52
CA ARG A 52 -3.44 -10.09 3.96
C ARG A 52 -1.94 -10.26 3.70
N GLU A 53 -1.43 -11.44 3.97
CA GLU A 53 -0.02 -11.71 3.77
C GLU A 53 0.38 -11.62 2.31
N ASP A 54 -0.48 -12.12 1.45
CA ASP A 54 -0.20 -12.11 0.04
C ASP A 54 -0.18 -10.67 -0.48
N VAL A 55 -1.20 -9.90 -0.12
CA VAL A 55 -1.27 -8.51 -0.53
C VAL A 55 -0.10 -7.72 0.02
N THR A 56 0.20 -7.92 1.30
CA THR A 56 1.31 -7.21 1.94
C THR A 56 2.63 -7.53 1.26
N GLY A 57 2.85 -8.80 0.96
CA GLY A 57 4.08 -9.22 0.29
C GLY A 57 4.26 -8.54 -1.06
N HIS A 58 3.19 -8.45 -1.82
CA HIS A 58 3.26 -7.79 -3.10
C HIS A 58 3.47 -6.29 -2.96
N LEU A 59 2.85 -5.70 -1.94
CA LEU A 59 3.06 -4.27 -1.72
C LEU A 59 4.52 -4.00 -1.38
N ILE A 60 5.09 -4.82 -0.53
CA ILE A 60 6.48 -4.65 -0.14
C ILE A 60 7.40 -4.80 -1.34
N THR A 61 7.13 -5.76 -2.18
CA THR A 61 7.97 -6.03 -3.34
C THR A 61 7.83 -4.97 -4.42
N ARG A 62 6.60 -4.55 -4.68
CA ARG A 62 6.35 -3.65 -5.78
C ARG A 62 6.49 -2.17 -5.43
N PHE A 63 6.36 -1.86 -4.16
CA PHE A 63 6.45 -0.48 -3.72
C PHE A 63 7.48 -0.36 -2.61
N PRO A 64 8.75 -0.45 -2.96
CA PRO A 64 9.79 -0.32 -1.92
C PRO A 64 9.75 1.07 -1.34
N ALA A 65 9.95 1.15 -0.05
CA ALA A 65 9.89 2.42 0.64
C ALA A 65 10.85 3.44 0.06
N GLU A 66 11.94 2.96 -0.48
CA GLU A 66 12.93 3.85 -1.06
C GLU A 66 12.36 4.74 -2.13
N ALA A 67 11.41 4.23 -2.89
CA ALA A 67 10.81 5.02 -3.96
C ALA A 67 10.07 6.21 -3.41
N PHE A 68 9.49 6.08 -2.22
CA PHE A 68 8.75 7.18 -1.61
C PHE A 68 9.66 8.10 -0.82
N ILE A 69 10.60 7.52 -0.12
CA ILE A 69 11.54 8.30 0.66
C ILE A 69 12.40 9.15 -0.24
N GLU A 70 12.83 8.60 -1.34
CA GLU A 70 13.63 9.29 -2.28
C GLU A 70 12.95 10.52 -2.82
N ARG A 71 11.66 10.40 -3.12
CA ARG A 71 10.90 11.50 -3.56
C ARG A 71 10.90 12.60 -2.55
N THR A 72 10.74 12.26 -1.27
CA THR A 72 10.72 13.23 -0.21
C THR A 72 12.10 13.78 0.05
N ALA A 73 13.08 12.94 0.07
CA ALA A 73 14.44 13.37 0.37
C ALA A 73 15.02 14.20 -0.74
N ALA A 74 14.50 14.09 -1.92
CA ALA A 74 15.00 14.84 -3.02
C ALA A 74 14.45 16.25 -3.06
N LEU A 75 13.64 16.61 -2.09
CA LEU A 75 13.11 17.93 -2.08
C LEU A 75 14.21 18.92 -1.98
N PRO A 76 14.09 19.96 -2.73
CA PRO A 76 15.12 20.94 -2.75
C PRO A 76 15.25 21.63 -1.44
N GLY A 77 16.29 22.17 -1.25
CA GLY A 77 16.50 22.92 -0.08
C GLY A 77 17.00 22.10 1.00
N ILE A 78 17.03 20.87 0.76
CA ILE A 78 17.45 20.06 1.71
C ILE A 78 18.86 20.06 1.77
N HIS A 79 19.41 20.50 1.02
CA HIS A 79 20.71 20.46 1.12
C HIS A 79 21.28 21.39 0.63
#